data_aa6d8574d58ebc14ac82547b6d4c5f67
#
_entry.id   aa6d8574d58ebc14ac82547b6d4c5f67
#
_cell.length_a   1.000
_cell.length_b   1.000
_cell.length_c   1.000
_cell.angle_alpha   90.00
_cell.angle_beta   90.00
_cell.angle_gamma   90.00
#
_symmetry.space_group_name_H-M   'P 1'
#
loop_
_entity.id
_entity.type
_entity.pdbx_description
1 polymer ?
#
loop_
_entity_poly.entity_id
_entity_poly.type
_entity_poly.pdbx_seq_one_letter_code
_entity_poly.pdbx_strand_id
1 'polypeptide(L)' 'MAKSVLHDDAMVQLLKDSPDFAPVYLHQAFIEIDEPGGYEAFMLALRHVIEASGGMTVIAKRAGISRESLYKIGRAH' A
#
# COMPACT_ATOMS: atom_id res chain seq x y z
N MET A 1 -8.43 15.03 13.00
CA MET A 1 -8.82 14.40 13.38
C MET A 1 -8.61 13.02 13.83
N ALA A 2 -9.06 12.78 15.04
CA ALA A 2 -8.88 11.49 15.67
C ALA A 2 -9.49 10.35 14.88
N LYS A 3 -10.63 10.59 14.22
CA LYS A 3 -11.28 9.55 13.42
C LYS A 3 -10.41 9.06 12.28
N SER A 4 -9.73 9.97 11.58
CA SER A 4 -8.87 9.58 10.45
C SER A 4 -7.71 8.71 10.91
N VAL A 5 -7.09 9.08 12.04
CA VAL A 5 -5.98 8.32 12.58
C VAL A 5 -6.45 6.93 13.00
N LEU A 6 -7.58 6.85 13.69
CA LEU A 6 -8.13 5.58 14.12
C LEU A 6 -8.51 4.69 12.94
N HIS A 7 -9.07 5.27 11.89
CA HIS A 7 -9.43 4.53 10.70
C HIS A 7 -8.20 3.96 10.00
N ASP A 8 -7.15 4.76 9.88
CA ASP A 8 -5.90 4.32 9.27
C ASP A 8 -5.27 3.18 10.06
N ASP A 9 -5.23 3.31 11.38
CA ASP A 9 -4.68 2.27 12.24
C ASP A 9 -5.48 0.98 12.13
N ALA A 10 -6.81 1.09 12.10
CA ALA A 10 -7.68 -0.06 11.98
C ALA A 10 -7.47 -0.78 10.66
N MET A 11 -7.32 -0.03 9.57
CA MET A 11 -7.11 -0.62 8.26
C MET A 11 -5.75 -1.32 8.18
N VAL A 12 -4.70 -0.71 8.71
CA VAL A 12 -3.38 -1.33 8.72
C VAL A 12 -3.42 -2.61 9.56
N GLN A 13 -4.10 -2.58 10.70
CA GLN A 13 -4.21 -3.76 11.56
C GLN A 13 -4.98 -4.89 10.86
N LEU A 14 -6.06 -4.54 10.16
CA LEU A 14 -6.83 -5.52 9.40
C LEU A 14 -5.96 -6.20 8.34
N LEU A 15 -5.15 -5.42 7.63
CA LEU A 15 -4.26 -5.96 6.61
C LEU A 15 -3.17 -6.84 7.20
N LYS A 16 -2.71 -6.52 8.42
CA LYS A 16 -1.75 -7.37 9.12
C LYS A 16 -2.37 -8.69 9.52
N ASP A 17 -3.61 -8.65 10.00
CA ASP A 17 -4.31 -9.85 10.46
C ASP A 17 -4.77 -10.72 9.30
N SER A 18 -5.10 -10.10 8.18
CA SER A 18 -5.61 -10.80 6.99
C SER A 18 -4.87 -10.32 5.75
N PRO A 19 -3.63 -10.79 5.53
CA PRO A 19 -2.83 -10.35 4.39
C PRO A 19 -3.51 -10.63 3.03
N ASP A 20 -4.35 -11.64 2.98
CA ASP A 20 -5.06 -12.00 1.74
C ASP A 20 -6.05 -10.93 1.32
N PHE A 21 -6.41 -10.04 2.23
CA PHE A 21 -7.31 -8.93 1.92
C PHE A 21 -6.62 -7.84 1.11
N ALA A 22 -5.28 -7.76 1.15
CA ALA A 22 -4.55 -6.69 0.47
C ALA A 22 -4.84 -6.61 -1.04
N PRO A 23 -4.81 -7.71 -1.81
CA PRO A 23 -5.14 -7.63 -3.23
C PRO A 23 -6.56 -7.15 -3.48
N VAL A 24 -7.50 -7.60 -2.65
CA VAL A 24 -8.90 -7.20 -2.78
C VAL A 24 -9.05 -5.70 -2.52
N TYR A 25 -8.41 -5.23 -1.48
CA TYR A 25 -8.44 -3.84 -1.07
C TYR A 25 -7.88 -2.93 -2.17
N LEU A 26 -6.70 -3.29 -2.70
CA LEU A 26 -6.07 -2.51 -3.76
C LEU A 26 -6.86 -2.58 -5.06
N HIS A 27 -7.43 -3.74 -5.37
CA HIS A 27 -8.22 -3.90 -6.58
C HIS A 27 -9.46 -3.00 -6.56
N GLN A 28 -10.14 -2.94 -5.43
CA GLN A 28 -11.31 -2.08 -5.28
C GLN A 28 -10.94 -0.61 -5.45
N ALA A 29 -9.84 -0.19 -4.84
CA ALA A 29 -9.37 1.18 -4.97
C ALA A 29 -8.98 1.50 -6.41
N PHE A 30 -8.40 0.53 -7.11
CA PHE A 30 -7.98 0.70 -8.50
C PHE A 30 -9.18 0.85 -9.43
N ILE A 31 -10.25 0.08 -9.20
CA ILE A 31 -11.46 0.19 -10.01
C ILE A 31 -12.03 1.61 -9.92
N GLU A 32 -11.90 2.24 -8.75
CA GLU A 32 -12.48 3.56 -8.51
C GLU A 32 -11.48 4.70 -8.76
N ILE A 33 -10.34 4.40 -9.38
CA ILE A 33 -9.26 5.39 -9.52
C ILE A 33 -9.67 6.60 -10.36
N ASP A 34 -10.61 6.42 -11.29
CA ASP A 34 -11.08 7.50 -12.15
C ASP A 34 -12.18 8.33 -11.51
N GLU A 35 -12.69 7.92 -10.36
CA GLU A 35 -13.70 8.66 -9.64
C GLU A 35 -13.08 9.88 -8.95
N PRO A 36 -13.87 10.92 -8.61
CA PRO A 36 -13.36 12.05 -7.85
C PRO A 36 -12.71 11.57 -6.55
N GLY A 37 -11.46 11.93 -6.35
CA GLY A 37 -10.71 11.49 -5.18
C GLY A 37 -10.22 10.05 -5.26
N GLY A 38 -10.46 9.37 -6.39
CA GLY A 38 -10.07 7.96 -6.52
C GLY A 38 -8.59 7.73 -6.54
N TYR A 39 -7.83 8.64 -7.18
CA TYR A 39 -6.38 8.53 -7.21
C TYR A 39 -5.79 8.63 -5.81
N GLU A 40 -6.22 9.64 -5.06
CA GLU A 40 -5.75 9.83 -3.69
C GLU A 40 -6.13 8.65 -2.81
N ALA A 41 -7.34 8.12 -3.00
CA ALA A 41 -7.79 6.96 -2.25
C ALA A 41 -6.93 5.73 -2.57
N PHE A 42 -6.57 5.55 -3.84
CA PHE A 42 -5.70 4.45 -4.24
C PHE A 42 -4.31 4.59 -3.62
N MET A 43 -3.75 5.79 -3.63
CA MET A 43 -2.44 6.02 -3.02
C MET A 43 -2.48 5.77 -1.51
N LEU A 44 -3.58 6.14 -0.87
CA LEU A 44 -3.74 5.86 0.55
C LEU A 44 -3.86 4.36 0.82
N ALA A 45 -4.60 3.65 -0.02
CA ALA A 45 -4.72 2.20 0.10
C ALA A 45 -3.37 1.51 -0.06
N LEU A 46 -2.58 1.97 -1.03
CA LEU A 46 -1.25 1.43 -1.25
C LEU A 46 -0.36 1.67 -0.04
N ARG A 47 -0.45 2.85 0.56
CA ARG A 47 0.30 3.17 1.76
C ARG A 47 -0.07 2.25 2.91
N HIS A 48 -1.36 1.97 3.10
CA HIS A 48 -1.82 1.06 4.14
C HIS A 48 -1.24 -0.34 3.96
N VAL A 49 -1.23 -0.83 2.72
CA VAL A 49 -0.69 -2.14 2.42
C VAL A 49 0.81 -2.19 2.70
N ILE A 50 1.54 -1.15 2.30
CA ILE A 50 2.97 -1.08 2.54
C ILE A 50 3.26 -1.08 4.05
N GLU A 51 2.54 -0.29 4.81
CA GLU A 51 2.72 -0.24 6.26
C GLU A 51 2.40 -1.58 6.92
N ALA A 52 1.33 -2.23 6.48
CA ALA A 52 0.94 -3.52 7.03
C ALA A 52 1.96 -4.60 6.72
N SER A 53 2.68 -4.46 5.62
CA SER A 53 3.70 -5.43 5.20
C SER A 53 5.07 -5.17 5.84
N GLY A 54 5.20 -4.13 6.63
CA GLY A 54 6.45 -3.81 7.31
C GLY A 54 7.30 -2.77 6.60
N GLY A 55 6.76 -2.13 5.57
CA GLY A 55 7.45 -1.08 4.82
C GLY A 55 8.07 -1.58 3.53
N MET A 56 8.58 -0.65 2.75
CA MET A 56 9.13 -0.96 1.42
C MET A 56 10.32 -1.91 1.45
N THR A 57 11.15 -1.81 2.47
CA THR A 57 12.32 -2.67 2.59
C THR A 57 11.90 -4.14 2.69
N VAL A 58 10.89 -4.42 3.49
CA VAL A 58 10.40 -5.79 3.67
C VAL A 58 9.77 -6.30 2.37
N ILE A 59 9.00 -5.46 1.70
CA ILE A 59 8.38 -5.82 0.43
C ILE A 59 9.44 -6.15 -0.60
N ALA A 60 10.49 -5.33 -0.69
CA ALA A 60 11.59 -5.57 -1.62
C ALA A 60 12.27 -6.91 -1.36
N LYS A 61 12.49 -7.23 -0.10
CA LYS A 61 13.10 -8.52 0.28
C LYS A 61 12.22 -9.69 -0.14
N ARG A 62 10.92 -9.61 0.11
CA ARG A 62 9.99 -10.68 -0.24
C ARG A 62 9.87 -10.87 -1.73
N ALA A 63 9.98 -9.79 -2.48
CA ALA A 63 9.91 -9.84 -3.93
C ALA A 63 11.23 -10.27 -4.57
N GLY A 64 12.29 -10.39 -3.77
CA GLY A 64 13.60 -10.75 -4.29
C GLY A 64 14.29 -9.60 -5.02
N ILE A 65 13.86 -8.39 -4.77
CA ILE A 65 14.41 -7.20 -5.41
C ILE A 65 15.41 -6.55 -4.46
N SER A 66 16.62 -6.30 -4.94
CA SER A 66 17.63 -5.65 -4.13
C SER A 66 17.34 -4.15 -4.06
N ARG A 67 17.90 -3.51 -3.03
CA ARG A 67 17.79 -2.08 -2.87
C ARG A 67 18.36 -1.33 -4.08
N GLU A 68 19.47 -1.84 -4.60
CA GLU A 68 20.10 -1.26 -5.78
C GLU A 68 19.20 -1.34 -7.00
N SER A 69 18.50 -2.46 -7.17
CA SER A 69 17.57 -2.64 -8.28
C SER A 69 16.44 -1.64 -8.22
N LEU A 70 15.92 -1.37 -7.02
CA LEU A 70 14.87 -0.36 -6.84
C LEU A 70 15.38 1.02 -7.21
N TYR A 71 16.61 1.34 -6.84
CA TYR A 71 17.23 2.60 -7.20
C TYR A 71 17.38 2.74 -8.70
N LYS A 72 17.85 1.69 -9.35
CA LYS A 72 18.05 1.71 -10.81
C LYS A 72 16.73 1.91 -11.54
N ILE A 73 15.67 1.24 -11.09
CA ILE A 73 14.35 1.40 -11.69
C ILE A 73 13.90 2.85 -11.60
N GLY A 74 14.07 3.45 -10.41
CA GLY A 74 13.67 4.83 -10.21
C GLY A 74 14.50 5.83 -11.01
N ARG A 75 15.76 5.51 -11.29
CA ARG A 75 16.66 6.39 -12.02
C ARG A 75 16.63 6.18 -13.53
N ALA A 76 16.04 5.11 -13.98
CA ALA A 76 16.00 4.80 -15.41
C ALA A 76 15.08 5.74 -16.18
N HIS A 77 14.34 6.55 -15.48
CA HIS A 77 13.45 7.53 -16.07
C HIS A 77 13.93 8.94 -15.78
#